data_c61b43ecd00702036c421a06ad7c0afa
#
_entry.id   c61b43ecd00702036c421a06ad7c0afa
#
_cell.length_a   1.000
_cell.length_b   1.000
_cell.length_c   1.000
_cell.angle_alpha   90.00
_cell.angle_beta   90.00
_cell.angle_gamma   90.00
#
_symmetry.space_group_name_H-M   'P 1'
#
loop_
_entity.id
_entity.type
_entity.pdbx_description
1 polymer ?
#
loop_
_entity_poly.entity_id
_entity_poly.type
_entity_poly.pdbx_seq_one_letter_code
_entity_poly.pdbx_strand_id
1 'polypeptide(L)'
;NEIQYEIFLPLVDDLKRGNFFIVGDEKQSIYRFRDAELRVFSKTKTDIQKVYGIDSLLTLPDSFRMAPAICFFVNSLFNNLFKDPLLFFNEVSASDLVCARSDDFKGEVEFLIAEDEETIEAELVAKRIIKLKQGNKERLKNWNEIAVLVRKRAAFTELQNAFIKYQIPFKVVGGTGFYQKQSISDIYNYFAFLLNDKDDAALIGILRSPFFLVSDVDILELSMFEGESFWEKIKSTSISQKKVWGKIFSIL
;
A
#
# COMPACT_ATOMS: atom_id res chain seq x y z
N ASN A 1 11.72 17.28 9.73
CA ASN A 1 13.19 17.36 9.67
C ASN A 1 13.66 18.66 10.35
N GLU A 2 14.97 18.87 10.46
CA GLU A 2 15.56 20.01 11.18
C GLU A 2 15.17 21.36 10.56
N ILE A 3 15.18 21.47 9.25
CA ILE A 3 14.76 22.69 8.52
C ILE A 3 13.32 23.07 8.85
N GLN A 4 12.41 22.09 8.89
CA GLN A 4 11.01 22.36 9.28
C GLN A 4 10.91 22.85 10.71
N TYR A 5 11.70 22.31 11.63
CA TYR A 5 11.73 22.75 13.01
C TYR A 5 12.24 24.20 13.15
N GLU A 6 13.32 24.53 12.45
CA GLU A 6 13.88 25.90 12.43
C GLU A 6 12.90 26.93 11.84
N ILE A 7 12.10 26.54 10.84
CA ILE A 7 11.04 27.39 10.28
C ILE A 7 9.92 27.60 11.31
N PHE A 8 9.61 26.58 12.11
CA PHE A 8 8.54 26.65 13.10
C PHE A 8 8.88 27.47 14.34
N LEU A 9 10.13 27.44 14.82
CA LEU A 9 10.55 28.06 16.04
C LEU A 9 10.19 29.58 16.12
N PRO A 10 10.48 30.42 15.10
CA PRO A 10 10.09 31.82 15.11
C PRO A 10 8.59 32.06 15.17
N LEU A 11 7.78 31.13 14.58
CA LEU A 11 6.31 31.27 14.59
C LEU A 11 5.71 31.07 15.97
N VAL A 12 6.40 30.35 16.84
CA VAL A 12 5.99 30.09 18.23
C VAL A 12 6.82 30.89 19.25
N ASP A 13 7.51 31.93 18.78
CA ASP A 13 8.34 32.82 19.60
C ASP A 13 9.37 32.04 20.43
N ASP A 14 10.12 31.17 19.77
CA ASP A 14 11.10 30.30 20.37
C ASP A 14 10.55 29.52 21.60
N LEU A 15 9.33 29.05 21.49
CA LEU A 15 8.57 28.32 22.51
C LEU A 15 8.12 29.16 23.73
N LYS A 16 8.32 30.46 23.77
CA LYS A 16 8.04 31.29 24.96
C LYS A 16 6.54 31.55 25.20
N ARG A 17 5.71 31.42 24.16
CA ARG A 17 4.27 31.76 24.26
C ARG A 17 3.40 30.69 24.92
N GLY A 18 3.90 29.48 25.15
CA GLY A 18 3.11 28.38 25.70
C GLY A 18 1.99 27.87 24.78
N ASN A 19 2.05 28.17 23.49
CA ASN A 19 1.05 27.80 22.48
C ASN A 19 1.52 26.69 21.55
N PHE A 20 2.59 25.99 21.91
CA PHE A 20 3.15 24.90 21.12
C PHE A 20 2.89 23.56 21.80
N PHE A 21 2.24 22.67 21.06
CA PHE A 21 1.93 21.32 21.49
C PHE A 21 2.31 20.32 20.41
N ILE A 22 3.06 19.30 20.77
CA ILE A 22 3.46 18.23 19.86
C ILE A 22 3.06 16.88 20.42
N VAL A 23 2.70 15.98 19.54
CA VAL A 23 2.43 14.57 19.83
C VAL A 23 3.25 13.71 18.88
N GLY A 24 3.87 12.68 19.40
CA GLY A 24 4.63 11.74 18.59
C GLY A 24 5.07 10.51 19.38
N ASP A 25 5.56 9.54 18.67
CA ASP A 25 6.19 8.33 19.23
C ASP A 25 7.47 8.05 18.44
N GLU A 26 8.61 8.22 19.10
CA GLU A 26 9.94 8.01 18.51
C GLU A 26 10.09 6.57 17.98
N LYS A 27 9.47 5.58 18.64
CA LYS A 27 9.49 4.18 18.26
C LYS A 27 8.78 3.88 16.94
N GLN A 28 7.84 4.76 16.53
CA GLN A 28 7.08 4.65 15.29
C GLN A 28 7.68 5.44 14.13
N SER A 29 8.92 5.91 14.27
CA SER A 29 9.62 6.65 13.20
C SER A 29 10.04 5.73 12.07
N ILE A 30 9.16 5.55 11.07
CA ILE A 30 9.39 4.69 9.89
C ILE A 30 9.74 5.48 8.62
N TYR A 31 9.85 6.81 8.70
CA TYR A 31 10.08 7.70 7.55
C TYR A 31 11.50 8.25 7.44
N ARG A 32 12.50 7.52 7.95
CA ARG A 32 13.91 7.92 7.85
C ARG A 32 14.35 8.23 6.42
N PHE A 33 13.81 7.49 5.43
CA PHE A 33 14.06 7.73 4.01
C PHE A 33 13.47 9.04 3.46
N ARG A 34 12.72 9.79 4.28
CA ARG A 34 12.19 11.13 3.99
C ARG A 34 12.80 12.19 4.93
N ASP A 35 14.04 11.99 5.40
CA ASP A 35 14.73 12.86 6.33
C ASP A 35 13.96 13.10 7.65
N ALA A 36 13.17 12.13 8.08
CA ALA A 36 12.59 12.15 9.41
C ALA A 36 13.68 11.79 10.42
N GLU A 37 14.19 12.80 11.13
CA GLU A 37 15.22 12.65 12.13
C GLU A 37 14.61 12.53 13.53
N LEU A 38 14.92 11.42 14.21
CA LEU A 38 14.58 11.23 15.64
C LEU A 38 15.17 12.34 16.52
N ARG A 39 16.36 12.84 16.15
CA ARG A 39 17.05 13.94 16.86
C ARG A 39 16.18 15.18 16.99
N VAL A 40 15.42 15.53 15.96
CA VAL A 40 14.57 16.74 16.00
C VAL A 40 13.49 16.60 17.06
N PHE A 41 12.87 15.42 17.17
CA PHE A 41 11.84 15.19 18.19
C PHE A 41 12.44 15.22 19.61
N SER A 42 13.58 14.54 19.83
CA SER A 42 14.29 14.56 21.11
C SER A 42 14.80 15.96 21.47
N LYS A 43 15.33 16.73 20.49
CA LYS A 43 15.71 18.13 20.67
C LYS A 43 14.51 18.99 21.09
N THR A 44 13.39 18.85 20.39
CA THR A 44 12.16 19.59 20.70
C THR A 44 11.67 19.30 22.13
N LYS A 45 11.68 18.05 22.55
CA LYS A 45 11.36 17.66 23.95
C LYS A 45 12.27 18.36 24.94
N THR A 46 13.57 18.33 24.68
CA THR A 46 14.57 18.98 25.54
C THR A 46 14.38 20.50 25.60
N ASP A 47 14.09 21.13 24.48
CA ASP A 47 13.89 22.58 24.41
C ASP A 47 12.59 23.01 25.14
N ILE A 48 11.51 22.24 25.02
CA ILE A 48 10.27 22.47 25.78
C ILE A 48 10.54 22.29 27.29
N GLN A 49 11.25 21.24 27.69
CA GLN A 49 11.60 21.02 29.11
C GLN A 49 12.43 22.13 29.70
N LYS A 50 13.40 22.71 28.95
CA LYS A 50 14.21 23.83 29.39
C LYS A 50 13.37 25.09 29.69
N VAL A 51 12.30 25.30 28.89
CA VAL A 51 11.46 26.51 29.02
C VAL A 51 10.39 26.31 30.10
N TYR A 52 9.76 25.13 30.16
CA TYR A 52 8.55 24.89 30.97
C TYR A 52 8.71 23.87 32.09
N GLY A 53 9.88 23.24 32.21
CA GLY A 53 10.14 22.23 33.22
C GLY A 53 9.73 20.81 32.82
N ILE A 54 9.98 19.86 33.71
CA ILE A 54 9.76 18.41 33.47
C ILE A 54 8.28 18.08 33.25
N ASP A 55 7.39 18.80 33.92
CA ASP A 55 5.93 18.57 33.86
C ASP A 55 5.32 18.95 32.49
N SER A 56 6.10 19.57 31.60
CA SER A 56 5.68 19.85 30.22
C SER A 56 5.69 18.62 29.33
N LEU A 57 6.26 17.51 29.75
CA LEU A 57 6.27 16.24 29.02
C LEU A 57 5.26 15.27 29.63
N LEU A 58 4.27 14.90 28.83
CA LEU A 58 3.28 13.91 29.19
C LEU A 58 3.53 12.62 28.42
N THR A 59 3.50 11.50 29.10
CA THR A 59 3.56 10.18 28.48
C THR A 59 2.18 9.54 28.46
N LEU A 60 1.85 8.87 27.37
CA LEU A 60 0.58 8.16 27.17
C LEU A 60 0.86 6.66 27.03
N PRO A 61 1.07 5.92 28.12
CA PRO A 61 1.37 4.50 28.07
C PRO A 61 0.14 3.63 27.82
N ASP A 62 -1.06 4.16 28.07
CA ASP A 62 -2.31 3.42 28.04
C ASP A 62 -2.75 3.10 26.59
N SER A 63 -2.95 1.82 26.33
CA SER A 63 -3.48 1.32 25.08
C SER A 63 -4.88 0.76 25.26
N PHE A 64 -5.88 1.47 24.74
CA PHE A 64 -7.27 1.01 24.69
C PHE A 64 -7.56 0.15 23.46
N ARG A 65 -6.65 0.09 22.51
CA ARG A 65 -6.80 -0.64 21.25
C ARG A 65 -6.36 -2.09 21.35
N MET A 66 -5.24 -2.35 22.02
CA MET A 66 -4.65 -3.69 22.07
C MET A 66 -5.31 -4.56 23.15
N ALA A 67 -5.50 -5.84 22.81
CA ALA A 67 -5.86 -6.85 23.80
C ALA A 67 -4.65 -7.22 24.69
N PRO A 68 -4.88 -7.73 25.91
CA PRO A 68 -3.83 -8.04 26.87
C PRO A 68 -2.71 -8.95 26.32
N ALA A 69 -3.03 -10.03 25.62
CA ALA A 69 -2.05 -10.94 25.07
C ALA A 69 -1.15 -10.26 24.00
N ILE A 70 -1.74 -9.36 23.19
CA ILE A 70 -0.98 -8.61 22.18
C ILE A 70 -0.08 -7.59 22.88
N CYS A 71 -0.58 -6.89 23.89
CA CYS A 71 0.19 -5.93 24.66
C CYS A 71 1.40 -6.62 25.35
N PHE A 72 1.17 -7.75 25.99
CA PHE A 72 2.22 -8.55 26.62
C PHE A 72 3.27 -9.01 25.59
N PHE A 73 2.85 -9.53 24.46
CA PHE A 73 3.76 -9.96 23.40
C PHE A 73 4.61 -8.80 22.86
N VAL A 74 3.97 -7.65 22.57
CA VAL A 74 4.66 -6.46 22.08
C VAL A 74 5.69 -5.97 23.09
N ASN A 75 5.32 -5.83 24.36
CA ASN A 75 6.25 -5.41 25.40
C ASN A 75 7.42 -6.40 25.54
N SER A 76 7.14 -7.71 25.61
CA SER A 76 8.19 -8.73 25.70
C SER A 76 9.15 -8.70 24.50
N LEU A 77 8.62 -8.58 23.28
CA LEU A 77 9.43 -8.53 22.07
C LEU A 77 10.31 -7.28 22.03
N PHE A 78 9.72 -6.11 22.24
CA PHE A 78 10.44 -4.85 22.10
C PHE A 78 11.36 -4.54 23.27
N ASN A 79 11.06 -5.00 24.49
CA ASN A 79 12.00 -4.94 25.60
C ASN A 79 13.28 -5.75 25.32
N ASN A 80 13.16 -6.88 24.60
CA ASN A 80 14.33 -7.64 24.19
C ASN A 80 15.07 -6.99 23.02
N LEU A 81 14.35 -6.47 22.01
CA LEU A 81 14.95 -5.86 20.84
C LEU A 81 15.65 -4.53 21.13
N PHE A 82 15.12 -3.73 22.07
CA PHE A 82 15.63 -2.40 22.42
C PHE A 82 16.29 -2.38 23.81
N LYS A 83 16.79 -3.52 24.26
CA LYS A 83 17.37 -3.67 25.59
C LYS A 83 18.59 -2.76 25.82
N ASP A 84 19.48 -2.70 24.83
CA ASP A 84 20.74 -1.96 24.90
C ASP A 84 20.83 -0.96 23.72
N PRO A 85 20.07 0.15 23.77
CA PRO A 85 20.04 1.09 22.65
C PRO A 85 21.38 1.79 22.47
N LEU A 86 21.91 1.79 21.26
CA LEU A 86 23.12 2.49 20.89
C LEU A 86 22.81 3.99 20.68
N LEU A 87 23.03 4.79 21.70
CA LEU A 87 22.73 6.24 21.67
C LEU A 87 23.45 6.96 20.52
N PHE A 88 24.62 6.47 20.12
CA PHE A 88 25.36 7.02 18.96
C PHE A 88 24.54 6.93 17.66
N PHE A 89 23.72 5.89 17.50
CA PHE A 89 22.83 5.73 16.35
C PHE A 89 21.43 6.27 16.58
N ASN A 90 21.20 7.00 17.67
CA ASN A 90 19.88 7.52 18.10
C ASN A 90 18.81 6.42 18.19
N GLU A 91 19.19 5.26 18.68
CA GLU A 91 18.24 4.20 18.97
C GLU A 91 17.38 4.58 20.18
N VAL A 92 16.14 4.15 20.16
CA VAL A 92 15.13 4.48 21.16
C VAL A 92 15.02 3.32 22.16
N SER A 93 14.98 3.64 23.45
CA SER A 93 14.73 2.65 24.50
C SER A 93 13.31 2.11 24.44
N ALA A 94 13.13 0.87 24.83
CA ALA A 94 11.81 0.30 25.03
C ALA A 94 11.05 1.05 26.13
N SER A 95 9.75 1.12 26.00
CA SER A 95 8.84 1.55 27.05
C SER A 95 7.58 0.71 27.00
N ASP A 96 7.17 0.20 28.14
CA ASP A 96 6.00 -0.65 28.22
C ASP A 96 4.72 0.10 27.92
N LEU A 97 3.84 -0.57 27.18
CA LEU A 97 2.47 -0.18 26.98
C LEU A 97 1.61 -0.82 28.05
N VAL A 98 0.66 -0.06 28.60
CA VAL A 98 -0.32 -0.55 29.56
C VAL A 98 -1.59 -0.90 28.81
N CYS A 99 -2.09 -2.13 28.99
CA CYS A 99 -3.36 -2.50 28.42
C CYS A 99 -4.48 -1.90 29.29
N ALA A 100 -5.12 -0.85 28.75
CA ALA A 100 -6.22 -0.14 29.42
C ALA A 100 -7.60 -0.50 28.83
N ARG A 101 -7.67 -1.59 28.07
CA ARG A 101 -8.92 -2.09 27.50
C ARG A 101 -9.85 -2.61 28.59
N SER A 102 -11.13 -2.27 28.51
CA SER A 102 -12.13 -2.57 29.54
C SER A 102 -12.98 -3.82 29.29
N ASP A 103 -12.84 -4.43 28.08
CA ASP A 103 -13.58 -5.65 27.75
C ASP A 103 -12.78 -6.92 28.11
N ASP A 104 -13.50 -8.05 28.22
CA ASP A 104 -12.90 -9.36 28.55
C ASP A 104 -12.14 -10.03 27.42
N PHE A 105 -11.90 -9.30 26.31
CA PHE A 105 -11.17 -9.85 25.15
C PHE A 105 -9.69 -9.98 25.42
N LYS A 106 -9.22 -11.21 25.64
CA LYS A 106 -7.82 -11.49 25.96
C LYS A 106 -6.87 -11.31 24.77
N GLY A 107 -7.35 -11.50 23.55
CA GLY A 107 -6.54 -11.52 22.34
C GLY A 107 -5.71 -12.80 22.21
N GLU A 108 -5.03 -12.93 21.06
CA GLU A 108 -4.18 -14.07 20.76
C GLU A 108 -3.08 -13.62 19.81
N VAL A 109 -1.90 -14.21 19.94
CA VAL A 109 -0.75 -14.06 19.02
C VAL A 109 -0.40 -15.44 18.48
N GLU A 110 -0.30 -15.55 17.17
CA GLU A 110 -0.05 -16.80 16.48
C GLU A 110 1.07 -16.64 15.46
N PHE A 111 1.93 -17.63 15.35
CA PHE A 111 2.96 -17.69 14.32
C PHE A 111 2.58 -18.73 13.28
N LEU A 112 2.57 -18.33 12.01
CA LEU A 112 2.44 -19.22 10.88
C LEU A 112 3.83 -19.45 10.30
N ILE A 113 4.31 -20.68 10.36
CA ILE A 113 5.65 -21.05 9.92
C ILE A 113 5.50 -22.01 8.73
N ALA A 114 6.13 -21.68 7.59
CA ALA A 114 6.29 -22.60 6.50
C ALA A 114 7.37 -23.63 6.87
N GLU A 115 7.05 -24.92 6.82
CA GLU A 115 7.95 -25.99 7.22
C GLU A 115 8.89 -26.42 6.07
N ASP A 116 8.54 -26.09 4.84
CA ASP A 116 9.30 -26.43 3.63
C ASP A 116 9.28 -25.30 2.60
N GLU A 117 10.19 -25.38 1.61
CA GLU A 117 10.29 -24.40 0.52
C GLU A 117 9.12 -24.49 -0.48
N GLU A 118 8.33 -25.58 -0.47
CA GLU A 118 7.18 -25.75 -1.35
C GLU A 118 5.93 -25.08 -0.78
N THR A 119 5.93 -24.77 0.51
CA THR A 119 4.80 -24.11 1.17
C THR A 119 4.76 -22.63 0.86
N ILE A 120 3.79 -22.23 0.06
CA ILE A 120 3.58 -20.82 -0.30
C ILE A 120 3.01 -20.06 0.89
N GLU A 121 3.77 -19.11 1.46
CA GLU A 121 3.38 -18.27 2.61
C GLU A 121 2.01 -17.62 2.41
N ALA A 122 1.74 -17.11 1.22
CA ALA A 122 0.45 -16.48 0.88
C ALA A 122 -0.74 -17.44 1.01
N GLU A 123 -0.55 -18.73 0.70
CA GLU A 123 -1.60 -19.73 0.86
C GLU A 123 -1.85 -20.08 2.33
N LEU A 124 -0.80 -20.14 3.15
CA LEU A 124 -0.95 -20.31 4.60
C LEU A 124 -1.78 -19.19 5.19
N VAL A 125 -1.47 -17.96 4.83
CA VAL A 125 -2.21 -16.76 5.27
C VAL A 125 -3.68 -16.86 4.83
N ALA A 126 -3.94 -17.18 3.56
CA ALA A 126 -5.30 -17.30 3.04
C ALA A 126 -6.11 -18.38 3.77
N LYS A 127 -5.54 -19.58 3.95
CA LYS A 127 -6.18 -20.69 4.68
C LYS A 127 -6.46 -20.31 6.13
N ARG A 128 -5.53 -19.62 6.78
CA ARG A 128 -5.71 -19.16 8.17
C ARG A 128 -6.84 -18.14 8.30
N ILE A 129 -6.91 -17.17 7.38
CA ILE A 129 -8.01 -16.18 7.33
C ILE A 129 -9.37 -16.86 7.20
N ILE A 130 -9.50 -17.85 6.31
CA ILE A 130 -10.74 -18.61 6.18
C ILE A 130 -11.09 -19.32 7.49
N LYS A 131 -10.12 -20.00 8.10
CA LYS A 131 -10.33 -20.72 9.37
C LYS A 131 -10.75 -19.76 10.48
N LEU A 132 -10.14 -18.58 10.57
CA LEU A 132 -10.55 -17.53 11.52
C LEU A 132 -11.98 -17.06 11.27
N LYS A 133 -12.34 -16.82 10.01
CA LYS A 133 -13.68 -16.38 9.63
C LYS A 133 -14.75 -17.42 9.92
N GLN A 134 -14.44 -18.70 9.73
CA GLN A 134 -15.36 -19.81 10.01
C GLN A 134 -15.51 -20.07 11.53
N GLY A 135 -14.39 -19.98 12.27
CA GLY A 135 -14.36 -20.27 13.71
C GLY A 135 -14.89 -19.14 14.61
N ASN A 136 -14.87 -17.89 14.13
CA ASN A 136 -15.21 -16.72 14.92
C ASN A 136 -16.30 -15.86 14.26
N LYS A 137 -17.39 -16.47 13.81
CA LYS A 137 -18.48 -15.78 13.09
C LYS A 137 -19.10 -14.63 13.85
N GLU A 138 -19.13 -14.70 15.17
CA GLU A 138 -19.66 -13.63 16.02
C GLU A 138 -18.70 -12.44 16.18
N ARG A 139 -17.39 -12.70 16.12
CA ARG A 139 -16.34 -11.69 16.32
C ARG A 139 -15.83 -11.10 15.01
N LEU A 140 -15.69 -11.93 13.95
CA LEU A 140 -15.28 -11.49 12.63
C LEU A 140 -16.50 -11.44 11.70
N LYS A 141 -17.33 -10.42 11.87
CA LYS A 141 -18.55 -10.26 11.07
C LYS A 141 -18.23 -9.90 9.62
N ASN A 142 -17.27 -9.02 9.43
CA ASN A 142 -16.92 -8.49 8.13
C ASN A 142 -15.45 -8.78 7.74
N TRP A 143 -15.17 -8.87 6.46
CA TRP A 143 -13.81 -9.06 5.95
C TRP A 143 -12.91 -7.84 6.20
N ASN A 144 -13.47 -6.65 6.28
CA ASN A 144 -12.74 -5.40 6.56
C ASN A 144 -12.18 -5.30 7.99
N GLU A 145 -12.50 -6.27 8.85
CA GLU A 145 -11.93 -6.39 10.20
C GLU A 145 -10.55 -7.08 10.18
N ILE A 146 -10.12 -7.59 9.03
CA ILE A 146 -8.84 -8.27 8.85
C ILE A 146 -7.93 -7.39 8.01
N ALA A 147 -6.71 -7.14 8.48
CA ALA A 147 -5.67 -6.46 7.74
C ALA A 147 -4.44 -7.35 7.60
N VAL A 148 -3.88 -7.39 6.40
CA VAL A 148 -2.61 -8.07 6.13
C VAL A 148 -1.57 -7.02 5.80
N LEU A 149 -0.51 -6.95 6.61
CA LEU A 149 0.58 -6.01 6.42
C LEU A 149 1.79 -6.74 5.84
N VAL A 150 2.40 -6.16 4.83
CA VAL A 150 3.58 -6.72 4.17
C VAL A 150 4.73 -5.72 4.16
N ARG A 151 5.94 -6.20 4.28
CA ARG A 151 7.13 -5.36 4.25
C ARG A 151 7.52 -4.94 2.83
N LYS A 152 7.29 -5.81 1.84
CA LYS A 152 7.67 -5.59 0.44
C LYS A 152 6.45 -5.69 -0.46
N ARG A 153 6.35 -4.79 -1.43
CA ARG A 153 5.25 -4.79 -2.42
C ARG A 153 5.21 -6.04 -3.30
N ALA A 154 6.35 -6.70 -3.49
CA ALA A 154 6.41 -7.96 -4.25
C ALA A 154 5.44 -9.04 -3.71
N ALA A 155 5.24 -9.09 -2.39
CA ALA A 155 4.31 -10.02 -1.76
C ALA A 155 2.83 -9.77 -2.13
N PHE A 156 2.47 -8.61 -2.67
CA PHE A 156 1.08 -8.32 -3.05
C PHE A 156 0.56 -9.27 -4.13
N THR A 157 1.37 -9.59 -5.13
CA THR A 157 0.94 -10.45 -6.25
C THR A 157 0.59 -11.85 -5.77
N GLU A 158 1.45 -12.44 -4.93
CA GLU A 158 1.23 -13.78 -4.38
C GLU A 158 0.00 -13.83 -3.46
N LEU A 159 -0.14 -12.83 -2.57
CA LEU A 159 -1.31 -12.70 -1.70
C LEU A 159 -2.60 -12.51 -2.49
N GLN A 160 -2.59 -11.65 -3.53
CA GLN A 160 -3.77 -11.44 -4.38
C GLN A 160 -4.17 -12.73 -5.09
N ASN A 161 -3.20 -13.47 -5.66
CA ASN A 161 -3.46 -14.75 -6.31
C ASN A 161 -4.05 -15.78 -5.33
N ALA A 162 -3.49 -15.87 -4.12
CA ALA A 162 -4.02 -16.74 -3.08
C ALA A 162 -5.44 -16.32 -2.67
N PHE A 163 -5.69 -15.03 -2.47
CA PHE A 163 -7.02 -14.55 -2.08
C PHE A 163 -8.08 -14.77 -3.17
N ILE A 164 -7.72 -14.61 -4.45
CA ILE A 164 -8.59 -14.95 -5.58
C ILE A 164 -8.88 -16.47 -5.58
N LYS A 165 -7.85 -17.31 -5.45
CA LYS A 165 -7.97 -18.77 -5.40
C LYS A 165 -8.92 -19.23 -4.29
N TYR A 166 -8.83 -18.61 -3.12
CA TYR A 166 -9.63 -18.96 -1.95
C TYR A 166 -10.91 -18.10 -1.80
N GLN A 167 -11.26 -17.30 -2.80
CA GLN A 167 -12.46 -16.45 -2.84
C GLN A 167 -12.56 -15.47 -1.63
N ILE A 168 -11.42 -14.97 -1.17
CA ILE A 168 -11.36 -13.97 -0.10
C ILE A 168 -11.47 -12.59 -0.75
N PRO A 169 -12.50 -11.79 -0.44
CA PRO A 169 -12.57 -10.41 -0.94
C PRO A 169 -11.49 -9.56 -0.28
N PHE A 170 -10.78 -8.76 -1.07
CA PHE A 170 -9.70 -7.92 -0.57
C PHE A 170 -9.64 -6.57 -1.25
N LYS A 171 -8.98 -5.61 -0.59
CA LYS A 171 -8.61 -4.31 -1.14
C LYS A 171 -7.13 -4.05 -0.88
N VAL A 172 -6.37 -3.71 -1.90
CA VAL A 172 -4.97 -3.31 -1.76
C VAL A 172 -4.89 -1.81 -1.48
N VAL A 173 -4.22 -1.44 -0.40
CA VAL A 173 -3.97 -0.05 -0.02
C VAL A 173 -2.50 0.26 -0.26
N GLY A 174 -2.20 1.36 -0.95
CA GLY A 174 -0.83 1.75 -1.27
C GLY A 174 -0.19 0.92 -2.40
N GLY A 175 -0.97 0.12 -3.11
CA GLY A 175 -0.53 -0.59 -4.32
C GLY A 175 -0.27 0.41 -5.46
N THR A 176 0.92 0.36 -6.05
CA THR A 176 1.20 0.94 -7.36
C THR A 176 0.81 -0.10 -8.41
N GLY A 177 0.24 0.33 -9.53
CA GLY A 177 0.01 -0.58 -10.65
C GLY A 177 -1.43 -0.76 -11.10
N PHE A 178 -2.40 -0.04 -10.49
CA PHE A 178 -3.75 -0.02 -11.04
C PHE A 178 -3.72 0.47 -12.50
N TYR A 179 -3.06 1.60 -12.74
CA TYR A 179 -2.91 2.18 -14.08
C TYR A 179 -1.93 1.42 -14.99
N GLN A 180 -1.15 0.48 -14.43
CA GLN A 180 -0.23 -0.37 -15.19
C GLN A 180 -0.85 -1.71 -15.61
N LYS A 181 -2.08 -1.99 -15.20
CA LYS A 181 -2.79 -3.20 -15.63
C LYS A 181 -3.12 -3.11 -17.10
N GLN A 182 -2.90 -4.20 -17.84
CA GLN A 182 -3.19 -4.27 -19.29
C GLN A 182 -4.61 -3.83 -19.59
N SER A 183 -5.61 -4.26 -18.82
CA SER A 183 -6.99 -3.87 -19.00
C SER A 183 -7.24 -2.36 -18.88
N ILE A 184 -6.45 -1.66 -18.04
CA ILE A 184 -6.53 -0.19 -17.94
C ILE A 184 -5.85 0.46 -19.14
N SER A 185 -4.71 -0.08 -19.57
CA SER A 185 -4.03 0.39 -20.79
C SER A 185 -4.91 0.20 -22.02
N ASP A 186 -5.65 -0.90 -22.11
CA ASP A 186 -6.57 -1.16 -23.21
C ASP A 186 -7.71 -0.13 -23.26
N ILE A 187 -8.30 0.18 -22.09
CA ILE A 187 -9.33 1.22 -21.97
C ILE A 187 -8.75 2.61 -22.25
N TYR A 188 -7.55 2.91 -21.77
CA TYR A 188 -6.86 4.16 -22.06
C TYR A 188 -6.64 4.34 -23.56
N ASN A 189 -6.11 3.32 -24.24
CA ASN A 189 -5.89 3.32 -25.68
C ASN A 189 -7.19 3.53 -26.44
N TYR A 190 -8.30 2.93 -26.00
CA TYR A 190 -9.61 3.14 -26.61
C TYR A 190 -10.03 4.62 -26.57
N PHE A 191 -9.94 5.26 -25.42
CA PHE A 191 -10.28 6.69 -25.31
C PHE A 191 -9.26 7.59 -26.00
N ALA A 192 -7.97 7.26 -25.98
CA ALA A 192 -6.94 8.02 -26.68
C ALA A 192 -7.21 8.02 -28.21
N PHE A 193 -7.55 6.86 -28.76
CA PHE A 193 -7.92 6.74 -30.17
C PHE A 193 -9.20 7.53 -30.52
N LEU A 194 -10.23 7.49 -29.67
CA LEU A 194 -11.44 8.27 -29.90
C LEU A 194 -11.20 9.78 -29.91
N LEU A 195 -10.19 10.26 -29.15
CA LEU A 195 -9.79 11.66 -29.13
C LEU A 195 -8.92 12.05 -30.33
N ASN A 196 -8.13 11.09 -30.82
CA ASN A 196 -7.21 11.29 -31.94
C ASN A 196 -7.12 10.00 -32.77
N ASP A 197 -7.86 9.97 -33.87
CA ASP A 197 -7.95 8.82 -34.78
C ASP A 197 -6.66 8.59 -35.63
N LYS A 198 -5.67 9.47 -35.48
CA LYS A 198 -4.31 9.31 -36.04
C LYS A 198 -3.31 8.70 -35.04
N ASP A 199 -3.71 8.38 -33.82
CA ASP A 199 -2.86 7.72 -32.84
C ASP A 199 -2.76 6.21 -33.16
N ASP A 200 -1.82 5.87 -34.01
CA ASP A 200 -1.56 4.49 -34.43
C ASP A 200 -1.15 3.60 -33.27
N ALA A 201 -0.44 4.12 -32.27
CA ALA A 201 -0.04 3.35 -31.09
C ALA A 201 -1.26 2.95 -30.25
N ALA A 202 -2.17 3.89 -30.02
CA ALA A 202 -3.42 3.63 -29.32
C ALA A 202 -4.29 2.63 -30.10
N LEU A 203 -4.42 2.80 -31.41
CA LEU A 203 -5.18 1.88 -32.26
C LEU A 203 -4.60 0.45 -32.24
N ILE A 204 -3.32 0.28 -32.42
CA ILE A 204 -2.66 -1.03 -32.34
C ILE A 204 -2.89 -1.67 -30.98
N GLY A 205 -2.78 -0.89 -29.90
CA GLY A 205 -3.08 -1.35 -28.54
C GLY A 205 -4.52 -1.88 -28.41
N ILE A 206 -5.50 -1.21 -28.98
CA ILE A 206 -6.91 -1.65 -28.98
C ILE A 206 -7.08 -2.93 -29.82
N LEU A 207 -6.51 -2.97 -31.01
CA LEU A 207 -6.62 -4.12 -31.92
C LEU A 207 -6.12 -5.42 -31.27
N ARG A 208 -5.00 -5.33 -30.55
CA ARG A 208 -4.41 -6.48 -29.81
C ARG A 208 -5.18 -6.84 -28.53
N SER A 209 -5.95 -5.92 -28.00
CA SER A 209 -6.67 -6.09 -26.74
C SER A 209 -7.79 -7.14 -26.85
N PRO A 210 -8.35 -7.59 -25.70
CA PRO A 210 -9.52 -8.47 -25.67
C PRO A 210 -10.76 -7.91 -26.38
N PHE A 211 -10.80 -6.63 -26.74
CA PHE A 211 -11.89 -6.04 -27.50
C PHE A 211 -11.99 -6.60 -28.92
N PHE A 212 -10.83 -6.82 -29.57
CA PHE A 212 -10.80 -7.25 -30.97
C PHE A 212 -9.99 -8.51 -31.22
N LEU A 213 -8.97 -8.82 -30.40
CA LEU A 213 -8.11 -10.01 -30.49
C LEU A 213 -7.47 -10.18 -31.87
N VAL A 214 -7.07 -9.08 -32.50
CA VAL A 214 -6.39 -9.11 -33.79
C VAL A 214 -4.97 -9.63 -33.61
N SER A 215 -4.54 -10.57 -34.46
CA SER A 215 -3.20 -11.13 -34.39
C SER A 215 -2.13 -10.14 -34.88
N ASP A 216 -0.90 -10.31 -34.41
CA ASP A 216 0.23 -9.49 -34.87
C ASP A 216 0.49 -9.70 -36.38
N VAL A 217 0.16 -10.87 -36.92
CA VAL A 217 0.26 -11.15 -38.36
C VAL A 217 -0.75 -10.30 -39.15
N ASP A 218 -1.99 -10.21 -38.69
CA ASP A 218 -3.01 -9.38 -39.36
C ASP A 218 -2.66 -7.90 -39.26
N ILE A 219 -2.10 -7.45 -38.15
CA ILE A 219 -1.62 -6.07 -37.98
C ILE A 219 -0.45 -5.78 -38.92
N LEU A 220 0.47 -6.72 -39.09
CA LEU A 220 1.56 -6.62 -40.03
C LEU A 220 1.04 -6.56 -41.47
N GLU A 221 0.10 -7.41 -41.86
CA GLU A 221 -0.53 -7.32 -43.18
C GLU A 221 -1.19 -5.96 -43.38
N LEU A 222 -1.94 -5.45 -42.37
CA LEU A 222 -2.54 -4.14 -42.43
C LEU A 222 -1.51 -3.03 -42.66
N SER A 223 -0.31 -3.15 -42.11
CA SER A 223 0.77 -2.17 -42.28
C SER A 223 1.20 -2.00 -43.73
N MET A 224 1.02 -3.03 -44.57
CA MET A 224 1.43 -3.05 -45.97
C MET A 224 0.41 -2.36 -46.92
N PHE A 225 -0.79 -2.02 -46.43
CA PHE A 225 -1.76 -1.29 -47.22
C PHE A 225 -1.44 0.21 -47.30
N GLU A 226 -1.92 0.87 -48.35
CA GLU A 226 -1.78 2.32 -48.53
C GLU A 226 -2.62 3.10 -47.52
N GLY A 227 -2.09 4.18 -46.97
CA GLY A 227 -2.73 5.08 -46.02
C GLY A 227 -1.70 5.74 -45.10
N GLU A 228 -1.96 6.97 -44.68
CA GLU A 228 -1.09 7.72 -43.77
C GLU A 228 -1.12 7.21 -42.32
N SER A 229 -2.26 6.63 -41.91
CA SER A 229 -2.47 6.05 -40.57
C SER A 229 -3.06 4.65 -40.66
N PHE A 230 -2.89 3.85 -39.60
CA PHE A 230 -3.53 2.53 -39.52
C PHE A 230 -5.06 2.61 -39.63
N TRP A 231 -5.65 3.69 -39.14
CA TRP A 231 -7.10 3.89 -39.26
C TRP A 231 -7.55 4.10 -40.72
N GLU A 232 -6.81 4.86 -41.49
CA GLU A 232 -7.06 5.01 -42.93
C GLU A 232 -6.92 3.70 -43.69
N LYS A 233 -5.90 2.91 -43.32
CA LYS A 233 -5.69 1.56 -43.88
C LYS A 233 -6.86 0.63 -43.57
N ILE A 234 -7.44 0.68 -42.35
CA ILE A 234 -8.64 -0.07 -42.02
C ILE A 234 -9.84 0.39 -42.85
N LYS A 235 -10.04 1.70 -43.00
CA LYS A 235 -11.14 2.26 -43.82
C LYS A 235 -11.05 1.79 -45.27
N SER A 236 -9.88 1.86 -45.87
CA SER A 236 -9.67 1.42 -47.25
C SER A 236 -9.85 -0.09 -47.41
N THR A 237 -9.42 -0.88 -46.43
CA THR A 237 -9.50 -2.35 -46.45
C THR A 237 -10.88 -2.86 -46.10
N SER A 238 -11.68 -2.14 -45.29
CA SER A 238 -13.08 -2.50 -44.98
C SER A 238 -13.96 -2.48 -46.19
N ILE A 239 -13.63 -1.62 -47.16
CA ILE A 239 -14.33 -1.51 -48.47
C ILE A 239 -13.94 -2.71 -49.37
N SER A 240 -12.77 -3.33 -49.15
CA SER A 240 -12.16 -4.28 -50.07
C SER A 240 -12.05 -5.74 -49.62
N GLN A 241 -12.92 -6.29 -48.72
CA GLN A 241 -13.10 -7.76 -48.58
C GLN A 241 -12.67 -8.49 -47.31
N LYS A 242 -12.00 -7.95 -46.29
CA LYS A 242 -11.78 -8.74 -45.06
C LYS A 242 -12.86 -8.46 -44.01
N LYS A 243 -13.70 -9.45 -43.73
CA LYS A 243 -14.83 -9.41 -42.76
C LYS A 243 -14.42 -8.92 -41.36
N VAL A 244 -13.15 -9.10 -40.97
CA VAL A 244 -12.58 -8.65 -39.70
C VAL A 244 -12.48 -7.12 -39.63
N TRP A 245 -11.93 -6.48 -40.66
CA TRP A 245 -11.72 -5.03 -40.66
C TRP A 245 -13.05 -4.27 -40.78
N GLY A 246 -14.03 -4.82 -41.56
CA GLY A 246 -15.39 -4.27 -41.65
C GLY A 246 -16.10 -4.26 -40.30
N LYS A 247 -15.91 -5.32 -39.47
CA LYS A 247 -16.48 -5.39 -38.14
C LYS A 247 -15.82 -4.38 -37.20
N ILE A 248 -14.50 -4.24 -37.24
CA ILE A 248 -13.74 -3.28 -36.43
C ILE A 248 -14.18 -1.84 -36.79
N PHE A 249 -14.26 -1.54 -38.09
CA PHE A 249 -14.71 -0.23 -38.58
C PHE A 249 -16.12 0.13 -38.13
N SER A 250 -17.00 -0.86 -37.96
CA SER A 250 -18.38 -0.63 -37.51
C SER A 250 -18.51 -0.39 -36.00
N ILE A 251 -17.46 -0.74 -35.21
CA ILE A 251 -17.45 -0.61 -33.75
C ILE A 251 -16.69 0.65 -33.31
N LEU A 252 -15.57 0.98 -33.95
CA LEU A 252 -14.78 2.18 -33.69
C LEU A 252 -15.29 3.38 -34.54
#